data_7d435d93f06d443ac9802b9b3b0654d7
#
_entry.id   7d435d93f06d443ac9802b9b3b0654d7
#
_cell.length_a   1.000
_cell.length_b   1.000
_cell.length_c   1.000
_cell.angle_alpha   90.00
_cell.angle_beta   90.00
_cell.angle_gamma   90.00
#
_symmetry.space_group_name_H-M   'P 1'
#
loop_
_entity.id
_entity.type
_entity.pdbx_description
1 polymer ?
#
loop_
_entity_poly.entity_id
_entity_poly.type
_entity_poly.pdbx_seq_one_letter_code
_entity_poly.pdbx_strand_id
1 'polypeptide(L)'
;MRASIARLALTGVLACASPLAAAEAINIPAPDFTLESRSGENLRLEDHRGEVVMLNFWASWCGPCRQEMPLMDELYSQYKDLGFTILAVNVDENRDEALRFLDKVPVNYPILYDPESSVSELYEVQA
;
A
#
# COMPACT_ATOMS: atom_id res chain seq x y z
N MET A 1 9.40 -13.32 -77.36
CA MET A 1 8.66 -12.48 -76.39
C MET A 1 8.48 -13.28 -75.09
N ARG A 2 9.22 -12.98 -74.09
CA ARG A 2 9.13 -13.64 -72.75
C ARG A 2 8.70 -12.58 -71.75
N ALA A 3 7.49 -12.69 -71.25
CA ALA A 3 6.96 -11.81 -70.21
C ALA A 3 7.45 -12.31 -68.83
N SER A 4 8.24 -11.47 -68.13
CA SER A 4 8.66 -11.69 -66.74
C SER A 4 7.58 -11.18 -65.80
N ILE A 5 6.98 -12.11 -65.07
CA ILE A 5 6.02 -11.79 -63.97
C ILE A 5 6.82 -11.55 -62.72
N ALA A 6 6.89 -10.25 -62.32
CA ALA A 6 7.44 -9.86 -61.00
C ALA A 6 6.50 -10.29 -59.90
N ARG A 7 6.96 -11.19 -59.02
CA ARG A 7 6.27 -11.56 -57.78
C ARG A 7 6.56 -10.51 -56.69
N LEU A 8 5.54 -9.74 -56.36
CA LEU A 8 5.54 -8.84 -55.22
C LEU A 8 5.39 -9.66 -53.92
N ALA A 9 6.45 -9.77 -53.15
CA ALA A 9 6.40 -10.40 -51.82
C ALA A 9 5.83 -9.38 -50.82
N LEU A 10 4.61 -9.65 -50.37
CA LEU A 10 3.95 -8.85 -49.32
C LEU A 10 4.44 -9.37 -47.96
N THR A 11 5.43 -8.71 -47.36
CA THR A 11 5.90 -9.00 -45.99
C THR A 11 4.90 -8.44 -44.99
N GLY A 12 4.06 -9.32 -44.45
CA GLY A 12 3.15 -8.98 -43.35
C GLY A 12 3.92 -8.74 -42.06
N VAL A 13 3.91 -7.50 -41.57
CA VAL A 13 4.39 -7.15 -40.22
C VAL A 13 3.33 -7.63 -39.22
N LEU A 14 3.64 -8.72 -38.52
CA LEU A 14 2.83 -9.24 -37.43
C LEU A 14 3.07 -8.34 -36.21
N ALA A 15 2.18 -7.39 -35.97
CA ALA A 15 2.19 -6.54 -34.77
C ALA A 15 1.82 -7.42 -33.56
N CYS A 16 2.84 -7.73 -32.76
CA CYS A 16 2.69 -8.43 -31.48
C CYS A 16 2.08 -7.44 -30.47
N ALA A 17 0.75 -7.39 -30.39
CA ALA A 17 0.04 -6.67 -29.34
C ALA A 17 0.15 -7.49 -28.06
N SER A 18 1.10 -7.13 -27.18
CA SER A 18 1.14 -7.67 -25.82
C SER A 18 -0.09 -7.13 -25.05
N PRO A 19 -0.94 -8.00 -24.50
CA PRO A 19 -1.99 -7.52 -23.62
C PRO A 19 -1.35 -6.89 -22.39
N LEU A 20 -1.57 -5.60 -22.16
CA LEU A 20 -1.36 -4.99 -20.85
C LEU A 20 -2.32 -5.70 -19.90
N ALA A 21 -1.79 -6.60 -19.06
CA ALA A 21 -2.56 -7.15 -17.95
C ALA A 21 -2.85 -5.98 -16.99
N ALA A 22 -4.05 -5.40 -17.11
CA ALA A 22 -4.56 -4.50 -16.09
C ALA A 22 -4.66 -5.32 -14.81
N ALA A 23 -3.96 -4.90 -13.75
CA ALA A 23 -4.16 -5.48 -12.43
C ALA A 23 -5.64 -5.27 -12.09
N GLU A 24 -6.40 -6.36 -12.03
CA GLU A 24 -7.80 -6.28 -11.59
C GLU A 24 -7.80 -5.83 -10.13
N ALA A 25 -8.43 -4.68 -9.86
CA ALA A 25 -8.65 -4.22 -8.50
C ALA A 25 -9.49 -5.27 -7.76
N ILE A 26 -8.99 -5.75 -6.62
CA ILE A 26 -9.73 -6.67 -5.76
C ILE A 26 -10.92 -5.89 -5.18
N ASN A 27 -12.13 -6.20 -5.62
CA ASN A 27 -13.35 -5.56 -5.14
C ASN A 27 -14.07 -6.45 -4.12
N ILE A 28 -13.44 -6.65 -2.97
CA ILE A 28 -14.00 -7.35 -1.82
C ILE A 28 -13.96 -6.42 -0.60
N PRO A 29 -14.89 -6.55 0.36
CA PRO A 29 -14.82 -5.81 1.60
C PRO A 29 -13.52 -6.11 2.34
N ALA A 30 -12.79 -5.07 2.77
CA ALA A 30 -11.64 -5.24 3.63
C ALA A 30 -12.09 -5.81 5.00
N PRO A 31 -11.37 -6.81 5.56
CA PRO A 31 -11.64 -7.31 6.90
C PRO A 31 -11.60 -6.18 7.93
N ASP A 32 -12.65 -6.08 8.76
CA ASP A 32 -12.69 -5.06 9.80
C ASP A 32 -11.79 -5.44 10.99
N PHE A 33 -11.21 -4.43 11.62
CA PHE A 33 -10.39 -4.59 12.82
C PHE A 33 -10.46 -3.35 13.70
N THR A 34 -10.04 -3.51 14.95
CA THR A 34 -9.87 -2.42 15.91
C THR A 34 -8.52 -2.57 16.59
N LEU A 35 -7.71 -1.52 16.57
CA LEU A 35 -6.40 -1.48 17.24
C LEU A 35 -6.24 -0.20 18.06
N GLU A 36 -5.44 -0.28 19.13
CA GLU A 36 -5.04 0.90 19.89
C GLU A 36 -4.09 1.77 19.06
N SER A 37 -4.37 3.07 19.03
CA SER A 37 -3.52 4.06 18.35
C SER A 37 -2.45 4.64 19.27
N ARG A 38 -1.51 5.39 18.67
CA ARG A 38 -0.49 6.13 19.43
C ARG A 38 -1.09 7.15 20.41
N SER A 39 -2.28 7.69 20.13
CA SER A 39 -2.99 8.59 21.04
C SER A 39 -3.59 7.88 22.26
N GLY A 40 -3.64 6.56 22.28
CA GLY A 40 -4.28 5.74 23.30
C GLY A 40 -5.77 5.44 23.05
N GLU A 41 -6.31 5.95 21.94
CA GLU A 41 -7.68 5.66 21.52
C GLU A 41 -7.69 4.43 20.61
N ASN A 42 -8.78 3.67 20.67
CA ASN A 42 -9.01 2.57 19.72
C ASN A 42 -9.56 3.13 18.41
N LEU A 43 -8.90 2.81 17.30
CA LEU A 43 -9.38 3.10 15.95
C LEU A 43 -9.89 1.83 15.27
N ARG A 44 -11.08 1.94 14.67
CA ARG A 44 -11.70 0.86 13.92
C ARG A 44 -11.70 1.20 12.43
N LEU A 45 -11.34 0.24 11.59
CA LEU A 45 -11.30 0.45 10.14
C LEU A 45 -12.67 0.87 9.59
N GLU A 46 -13.77 0.28 10.10
CA GLU A 46 -15.13 0.60 9.64
C GLU A 46 -15.54 2.07 9.85
N ASP A 47 -14.95 2.76 10.83
CA ASP A 47 -15.26 4.18 11.11
C ASP A 47 -14.73 5.12 9.99
N HIS A 48 -13.84 4.62 9.12
CA HIS A 48 -13.29 5.33 7.96
C HIS A 48 -14.06 5.09 6.65
N ARG A 49 -15.31 4.59 6.73
CA ARG A 49 -16.16 4.41 5.55
C ARG A 49 -16.43 5.75 4.86
N GLY A 50 -16.18 5.75 3.53
CA GLY A 50 -16.28 6.97 2.72
C GLY A 50 -14.96 7.68 2.50
N GLU A 51 -13.90 7.26 3.17
CA GLU A 51 -12.54 7.71 2.95
C GLU A 51 -11.75 6.72 2.09
N VAL A 52 -10.70 7.20 1.43
CA VAL A 52 -9.66 6.35 0.86
C VAL A 52 -8.65 6.05 1.96
N VAL A 53 -8.57 4.78 2.36
CA VAL A 53 -7.66 4.34 3.43
C VAL A 53 -6.46 3.62 2.84
N MET A 54 -5.26 4.13 3.11
CA MET A 54 -4.02 3.40 2.90
C MET A 54 -3.68 2.64 4.18
N LEU A 55 -3.81 1.31 4.15
CA LEU A 55 -3.37 0.45 5.24
C LEU A 55 -1.92 0.05 4.99
N ASN A 56 -1.03 0.44 5.90
CA ASN A 56 0.40 0.17 5.80
C ASN A 56 0.90 -0.60 7.02
N PHE A 57 1.61 -1.70 6.81
CA PHE A 57 2.24 -2.48 7.88
C PHE A 57 3.74 -2.17 7.94
N TRP A 58 4.25 -1.92 9.13
CA TRP A 58 5.65 -1.53 9.33
C TRP A 58 6.21 -2.00 10.68
N ALA A 59 7.53 -2.04 10.76
CA ALA A 59 8.25 -2.31 12.00
C ALA A 59 9.48 -1.42 12.12
N SER A 60 9.96 -1.18 13.33
CA SER A 60 11.16 -0.38 13.60
C SER A 60 12.43 -0.96 12.97
N TRP A 61 12.49 -2.27 12.79
CA TRP A 61 13.59 -3.00 12.17
C TRP A 61 13.49 -3.10 10.64
N CYS A 62 12.35 -2.75 10.04
CA CYS A 62 12.13 -2.79 8.60
C CYS A 62 12.78 -1.58 7.90
N GLY A 63 13.95 -1.76 7.30
CA GLY A 63 14.70 -0.69 6.63
C GLY A 63 13.92 0.05 5.55
N PRO A 64 13.33 -0.63 4.54
CA PRO A 64 12.51 0.01 3.52
C PRO A 64 11.31 0.78 4.09
N CYS A 65 10.59 0.20 5.07
CA CYS A 65 9.44 0.86 5.71
C CYS A 65 9.85 2.22 6.31
N ARG A 66 11.01 2.27 6.95
CA ARG A 66 11.55 3.50 7.57
C ARG A 66 11.84 4.60 6.55
N GLN A 67 12.24 4.22 5.33
CA GLN A 67 12.54 5.17 4.25
C GLN A 67 11.27 5.71 3.61
N GLU A 68 10.18 4.94 3.60
CA GLU A 68 8.90 5.32 3.00
C GLU A 68 8.07 6.23 3.91
N MET A 69 8.22 6.13 5.23
CA MET A 69 7.37 6.84 6.19
C MET A 69 7.36 8.37 6.01
N PRO A 70 8.47 9.07 5.76
CA PRO A 70 8.44 10.51 5.48
C PRO A 70 7.68 10.86 4.21
N LEU A 71 7.80 10.05 3.14
CA LEU A 71 7.08 10.25 1.89
C LEU A 71 5.57 10.04 2.07
N MET A 72 5.19 9.06 2.88
CA MET A 72 3.79 8.81 3.24
C MET A 72 3.23 9.98 4.06
N ASP A 73 4.02 10.61 4.91
CA ASP A 73 3.59 11.77 5.68
C ASP A 73 3.34 13.01 4.80
N GLU A 74 4.16 13.20 3.78
CA GLU A 74 3.92 14.21 2.75
C GLU A 74 2.61 13.94 2.00
N LEU A 75 2.38 12.71 1.57
CA LEU A 75 1.15 12.29 0.91
C LEU A 75 -0.08 12.50 1.81
N TYR A 76 0.00 12.08 3.06
CA TYR A 76 -1.07 12.27 4.03
C TYR A 76 -1.38 13.76 4.23
N SER A 77 -0.36 14.59 4.41
CA SER A 77 -0.53 16.02 4.60
C SER A 77 -1.21 16.70 3.41
N GLN A 78 -0.96 16.21 2.19
CA GLN A 78 -1.53 16.75 0.96
C GLN A 78 -3.01 16.36 0.78
N TYR A 79 -3.42 15.15 1.17
CA TYR A 79 -4.71 14.58 0.79
C TYR A 79 -5.69 14.34 1.97
N LYS A 80 -5.27 14.49 3.23
CA LYS A 80 -6.14 14.22 4.39
C LYS A 80 -7.45 15.02 4.39
N ASP A 81 -7.41 16.27 3.95
CA ASP A 81 -8.60 17.13 3.91
C ASP A 81 -9.52 16.81 2.72
N LEU A 82 -9.10 15.89 1.83
CA LEU A 82 -9.85 15.40 0.67
C LEU A 82 -10.44 13.99 0.90
N GLY A 83 -10.50 13.52 2.15
CA GLY A 83 -11.04 12.21 2.49
C GLY A 83 -10.04 11.06 2.26
N PHE A 84 -8.75 11.31 2.49
CA PHE A 84 -7.70 10.30 2.48
C PHE A 84 -7.10 10.15 3.88
N THR A 85 -6.87 8.91 4.31
CA THR A 85 -6.15 8.64 5.56
C THR A 85 -5.15 7.50 5.40
N ILE A 86 -4.15 7.47 6.27
CA ILE A 86 -3.19 6.38 6.40
C ILE A 86 -3.36 5.76 7.78
N LEU A 87 -3.60 4.45 7.83
CA LEU A 87 -3.55 3.67 9.05
C LEU A 87 -2.27 2.84 9.02
N ALA A 88 -1.24 3.29 9.74
CA ALA A 88 0.05 2.63 9.78
C ALA A 88 0.14 1.68 10.97
N VAL A 89 0.00 0.39 10.69
CA VAL A 89 -0.01 -0.70 11.68
C VAL A 89 1.41 -1.13 11.97
N ASN A 90 1.85 -0.90 13.19
CA ASN A 90 3.14 -1.34 13.69
C ASN A 90 3.05 -2.77 14.22
N VAL A 91 3.95 -3.64 13.79
CA VAL A 91 4.02 -5.05 14.16
C VAL A 91 5.22 -5.40 15.05
N ASP A 92 5.88 -4.41 15.65
CA ASP A 92 6.88 -4.68 16.68
C ASP A 92 6.23 -5.35 17.89
N GLU A 93 6.81 -6.43 18.39
CA GLU A 93 6.37 -7.06 19.64
C GLU A 93 6.53 -6.12 20.84
N ASN A 94 7.55 -5.28 20.80
CA ASN A 94 7.83 -4.28 21.81
C ASN A 94 7.51 -2.86 21.29
N ARG A 95 6.41 -2.30 21.78
CA ARG A 95 5.95 -0.94 21.45
C ARG A 95 7.01 0.15 21.64
N ASP A 96 7.90 -0.02 22.62
CA ASP A 96 8.95 0.97 22.90
C ASP A 96 9.94 1.12 21.74
N GLU A 97 10.11 0.08 20.92
CA GLU A 97 10.98 0.15 19.73
C GLU A 97 10.35 1.05 18.66
N ALA A 98 9.06 0.90 18.42
CA ALA A 98 8.29 1.78 17.54
C ALA A 98 8.33 3.23 18.04
N LEU A 99 8.12 3.47 19.34
CA LEU A 99 8.17 4.82 19.92
C LEU A 99 9.52 5.47 19.74
N ARG A 100 10.62 4.77 20.04
CA ARG A 100 12.00 5.29 19.84
C ARG A 100 12.30 5.63 18.38
N PHE A 101 11.71 4.88 17.45
CA PHE A 101 11.84 5.19 16.03
C PHE A 101 11.04 6.44 15.65
N LEU A 102 9.76 6.54 16.06
CA LEU A 102 8.88 7.67 15.78
C LEU A 102 9.36 9.00 16.40
N ASP A 103 10.11 8.95 17.50
CA ASP A 103 10.76 10.13 18.08
C ASP A 103 11.84 10.73 17.14
N LYS A 104 12.44 9.90 16.29
CA LYS A 104 13.46 10.32 15.31
C LYS A 104 12.86 10.66 13.95
N VAL A 105 11.76 10.01 13.60
CA VAL A 105 11.04 10.17 12.34
C VAL A 105 9.56 10.43 12.65
N PRO A 106 9.24 11.67 13.05
CA PRO A 106 7.86 12.02 13.37
C PRO A 106 6.97 11.98 12.14
N VAL A 107 5.75 11.45 12.30
CA VAL A 107 4.71 11.41 11.28
C VAL A 107 3.39 11.90 11.86
N ASN A 108 2.52 12.45 11.02
CA ASN A 108 1.24 13.04 11.41
C ASN A 108 0.03 12.11 11.19
N TYR A 109 0.19 11.06 10.39
CA TYR A 109 -0.88 10.09 10.19
C TYR A 109 -1.01 9.12 11.38
N PRO A 110 -2.19 8.48 11.56
CA PRO A 110 -2.44 7.52 12.63
C PRO A 110 -1.47 6.33 12.63
N ILE A 111 -0.87 6.08 13.80
CA ILE A 111 -0.07 4.89 14.09
C ILE A 111 -0.90 3.97 14.99
N LEU A 112 -1.05 2.71 14.59
CA LEU A 112 -1.75 1.67 15.32
C LEU A 112 -0.76 0.59 15.76
N TYR A 113 -1.07 -0.15 16.81
CA TYR A 113 -0.19 -1.17 17.35
C TYR A 113 -0.85 -2.56 17.28
N ASP A 114 -0.14 -3.51 16.66
CA ASP A 114 -0.54 -4.92 16.49
C ASP A 114 0.59 -5.84 16.99
N PRO A 115 0.92 -5.82 18.31
CA PRO A 115 2.06 -6.56 18.86
C PRO A 115 1.88 -8.07 18.78
N GLU A 116 0.64 -8.55 18.65
CA GLU A 116 0.30 -9.96 18.50
C GLU A 116 0.20 -10.41 17.04
N SER A 117 0.43 -9.48 16.08
CA SER A 117 0.34 -9.72 14.64
C SER A 117 -1.03 -10.21 14.16
N SER A 118 -2.09 -9.97 14.94
CA SER A 118 -3.44 -10.48 14.66
C SER A 118 -4.05 -9.87 13.41
N VAL A 119 -3.81 -8.58 13.18
CA VAL A 119 -4.31 -7.86 11.99
C VAL A 119 -3.40 -8.11 10.79
N SER A 120 -2.08 -8.17 10.99
CA SER A 120 -1.15 -8.51 9.90
C SER A 120 -1.39 -9.92 9.36
N GLU A 121 -1.72 -10.90 10.22
CA GLU A 121 -2.13 -12.24 9.81
C GLU A 121 -3.48 -12.23 9.09
N LEU A 122 -4.48 -11.47 9.59
CA LEU A 122 -5.79 -11.31 8.95
C LEU A 122 -5.69 -10.79 7.51
N TYR A 123 -4.71 -9.92 7.25
CA TYR A 123 -4.43 -9.35 5.93
C TYR A 123 -3.37 -10.14 5.14
N GLU A 124 -2.94 -11.31 5.64
CA GLU A 124 -1.96 -12.18 4.99
C GLU A 124 -0.65 -11.45 4.62
N VAL A 125 -0.23 -10.50 5.48
CA VAL A 125 1.01 -9.73 5.27
C VAL A 125 2.20 -10.65 5.41
N GLN A 126 3.01 -10.74 4.36
CA GLN A 126 4.26 -11.48 4.35
C GLN A 126 5.42 -10.50 4.57
N ALA A 127 6.16 -10.69 5.65
CA ALA A 127 7.34 -9.90 5.99
C ALA A 127 8.63 -10.66 5.63
#